data_a1508cab582c9227c0bec2c9b120e1e6
#
_entry.id   a1508cab582c9227c0bec2c9b120e1e6
#
_cell.length_a   1.000
_cell.length_b   1.000
_cell.length_c   1.000
_cell.angle_alpha   90.00
_cell.angle_beta   90.00
_cell.angle_gamma   90.00
#
_symmetry.space_group_name_H-M   'P 1'
#
loop_
_entity.id
_entity.type
_entity.pdbx_description
1 polymer ?
#
loop_
_entity_poly.entity_id
_entity_poly.type
_entity_poly.pdbx_seq_one_letter_code
_entity_poly.pdbx_strand_id
1 'polypeptide(L)'
;MQTGSQSTPGRNLFLRSSSLKTKPAAFVLPLMAAALLCFIGVGRSSGRNGGRPVPAQDDQSNEVSRAAIENFWTIYHGNDYAGIPEAQRELETAIQSDPNNPTLYALLGATHFWHVGEMTRDPNALADKQIFAQDMPTAAALFQKALDLDYYTQHPIGYINDDHLPGYLGITTVHTGQEYQNQSLIAKGDGILDFAVYQFPEFNNLNRWAAHLDDARDTATYQEALDSLWQGIDACIGTHIDRANPDMKPYLGLVTGVGRKKACWWKGDIAPYAFEGLILNLGNGLVKAGQIDAARVMYANARNADNYETWPYRSVLESIAASDLNARAAQYAPGATKNPPPLNVPNRSCVYCHATVPEPASHYRPTRELRP
;
A
#
# COMPACT_ATOMS: atom_id res chain seq x y z
N MET A 1 53.32 47.42 -21.28
CA MET A 1 54.17 46.62 -20.41
C MET A 1 53.43 45.30 -20.21
N GLN A 2 53.61 44.28 -21.05
CA GLN A 2 54.60 43.21 -20.99
C GLN A 2 54.78 42.79 -19.51
N THR A 3 54.49 41.56 -19.11
CA THR A 3 54.92 40.20 -19.43
C THR A 3 54.12 39.29 -18.48
N GLY A 4 53.88 38.02 -18.56
CA GLY A 4 54.47 36.98 -19.32
C GLY A 4 53.80 35.65 -18.91
N SER A 5 53.67 34.82 -19.92
CA SER A 5 53.24 33.41 -19.87
C SER A 5 54.26 32.55 -19.09
N GLN A 6 53.73 31.63 -18.22
CA GLN A 6 54.47 30.39 -17.96
C GLN A 6 53.55 29.19 -17.96
N SER A 7 53.75 28.39 -18.97
CA SER A 7 53.28 27.01 -19.13
C SER A 7 54.15 26.05 -18.30
N THR A 8 53.52 25.12 -17.60
CA THR A 8 54.22 23.95 -17.00
C THR A 8 53.59 22.65 -17.52
N PRO A 9 54.42 21.65 -17.86
CA PRO A 9 54.02 20.51 -18.65
C PRO A 9 53.44 19.33 -17.84
N GLY A 10 52.67 18.52 -18.54
CA GLY A 10 51.96 17.37 -18.05
C GLY A 10 52.80 16.26 -17.44
N ARG A 11 52.19 15.57 -16.48
CA ARG A 11 52.65 14.24 -16.04
C ARG A 11 51.56 13.23 -16.43
N ASN A 12 51.86 12.43 -17.44
CA ASN A 12 51.16 11.20 -17.78
C ASN A 12 51.40 10.17 -16.65
N LEU A 13 50.34 9.78 -15.92
CA LEU A 13 50.36 8.62 -15.08
C LEU A 13 49.77 7.44 -15.85
N PHE A 14 50.64 6.53 -16.26
CA PHE A 14 50.27 5.21 -16.77
C PHE A 14 49.67 4.40 -15.63
N LEU A 15 48.38 4.10 -15.70
CA LEU A 15 47.75 3.08 -14.88
C LEU A 15 47.96 1.71 -15.56
N ARG A 16 48.78 0.90 -14.93
CA ARG A 16 48.95 -0.51 -15.26
C ARG A 16 47.67 -1.28 -14.94
N SER A 17 47.04 -1.81 -15.95
CA SER A 17 46.01 -2.81 -15.88
C SER A 17 46.63 -4.15 -15.41
N SER A 18 46.33 -4.56 -14.18
CA SER A 18 46.59 -5.91 -13.73
C SER A 18 45.37 -6.80 -14.01
N SER A 19 45.47 -7.59 -15.05
CA SER A 19 44.52 -8.61 -15.40
C SER A 19 44.55 -9.75 -14.36
N LEU A 20 43.55 -9.80 -13.50
CA LEU A 20 43.26 -10.97 -12.66
C LEU A 20 42.48 -12.00 -13.51
N LYS A 21 43.17 -13.05 -13.92
CA LYS A 21 42.59 -14.24 -14.52
C LYS A 21 41.87 -15.03 -13.44
N THR A 22 40.55 -14.90 -13.34
CA THR A 22 39.70 -15.81 -12.56
C THR A 22 39.36 -17.03 -13.40
N LYS A 23 39.73 -18.20 -12.93
CA LYS A 23 39.38 -19.50 -13.48
C LYS A 23 37.85 -19.73 -13.29
N PRO A 24 37.12 -20.25 -14.28
CA PRO A 24 35.74 -20.63 -14.08
C PRO A 24 35.65 -21.89 -13.21
N ALA A 25 35.03 -21.79 -12.06
CA ALA A 25 34.59 -22.97 -11.32
C ALA A 25 33.36 -23.55 -12.03
N ALA A 26 33.51 -24.78 -12.53
CA ALA A 26 32.41 -25.55 -13.07
C ALA A 26 31.45 -25.94 -11.95
N PHE A 27 30.31 -25.26 -11.86
CA PHE A 27 29.17 -25.69 -11.04
C PHE A 27 28.32 -26.64 -11.88
N VAL A 28 28.31 -27.90 -11.49
CA VAL A 28 27.40 -28.93 -12.02
C VAL A 28 26.04 -28.66 -11.44
N LEU A 29 25.09 -28.16 -12.26
CA LEU A 29 23.69 -28.13 -11.92
C LEU A 29 23.08 -29.53 -12.10
N PRO A 30 22.34 -30.07 -11.12
CA PRO A 30 21.46 -31.17 -11.39
C PRO A 30 20.22 -30.67 -12.15
N LEU A 31 20.00 -31.19 -13.35
CA LEU A 31 18.75 -31.06 -14.09
C LEU A 31 17.62 -31.71 -13.26
N MET A 32 16.75 -30.91 -12.70
CA MET A 32 15.39 -31.31 -12.36
C MET A 32 14.47 -30.91 -13.50
N ALA A 33 14.18 -31.84 -14.38
CA ALA A 33 13.13 -31.74 -15.37
C ALA A 33 11.78 -31.78 -14.66
N ALA A 34 11.15 -30.63 -14.46
CA ALA A 34 9.75 -30.55 -14.08
C ALA A 34 8.91 -30.40 -15.35
N ALA A 35 8.12 -31.43 -15.62
CA ALA A 35 7.23 -31.56 -16.76
C ALA A 35 6.19 -30.40 -16.78
N LEU A 36 6.25 -29.61 -17.84
CA LEU A 36 5.24 -28.62 -18.20
C LEU A 36 4.07 -29.36 -18.85
N LEU A 37 3.05 -29.69 -18.07
CA LEU A 37 1.79 -30.22 -18.58
C LEU A 37 0.89 -29.04 -18.97
N CYS A 38 0.84 -28.75 -20.26
CA CYS A 38 -0.19 -27.94 -20.90
C CYS A 38 -1.55 -28.61 -20.72
N PHE A 39 -2.43 -28.04 -19.92
CA PHE A 39 -3.86 -28.29 -20.02
C PHE A 39 -4.54 -27.17 -20.81
N ILE A 40 -4.63 -27.35 -22.11
CA ILE A 40 -5.63 -26.69 -22.93
C ILE A 40 -6.89 -27.54 -22.83
N GLY A 41 -7.84 -27.08 -22.02
CA GLY A 41 -9.16 -27.70 -21.89
C GLY A 41 -10.24 -26.67 -22.20
N VAL A 42 -10.51 -26.43 -23.50
CA VAL A 42 -11.75 -25.81 -23.93
C VAL A 42 -12.88 -26.80 -23.73
N GLY A 43 -13.68 -26.57 -22.73
CA GLY A 43 -14.90 -27.34 -22.47
C GLY A 43 -16.09 -26.44 -22.14
N ARG A 44 -16.72 -25.87 -23.18
CA ARG A 44 -18.10 -25.40 -23.05
C ARG A 44 -18.98 -26.62 -22.86
N SER A 45 -19.56 -26.83 -21.69
CA SER A 45 -20.74 -27.63 -21.52
C SER A 45 -21.83 -26.84 -20.81
N SER A 46 -22.79 -26.37 -21.59
CA SER A 46 -24.08 -25.93 -21.10
C SER A 46 -24.86 -27.16 -20.63
N GLY A 47 -24.77 -27.48 -19.35
CA GLY A 47 -25.60 -28.46 -18.69
C GLY A 47 -26.41 -27.78 -17.60
N ARG A 48 -27.69 -27.49 -17.88
CA ARG A 48 -28.70 -27.26 -16.85
C ARG A 48 -28.84 -28.54 -16.04
N ASN A 49 -28.11 -28.64 -14.96
CA ASN A 49 -28.39 -29.60 -13.89
C ASN A 49 -28.98 -28.80 -12.74
N GLY A 50 -30.23 -29.16 -12.38
CA GLY A 50 -30.88 -28.73 -11.17
C GLY A 50 -30.00 -29.06 -9.96
N GLY A 51 -29.16 -28.12 -9.59
CA GLY A 51 -28.36 -28.22 -8.38
C GLY A 51 -29.31 -28.28 -7.19
N ARG A 52 -29.22 -29.35 -6.41
CA ARG A 52 -29.65 -29.31 -5.01
C ARG A 52 -29.21 -27.99 -4.44
N PRO A 53 -30.05 -27.27 -3.68
CA PRO A 53 -29.58 -26.14 -2.91
C PRO A 53 -28.44 -26.68 -2.06
N VAL A 54 -27.23 -26.20 -2.30
CA VAL A 54 -26.14 -26.34 -1.35
C VAL A 54 -26.73 -25.75 -0.07
N PRO A 55 -26.79 -26.52 1.05
CA PRO A 55 -27.21 -25.93 2.31
C PRO A 55 -26.36 -24.66 2.46
N ALA A 56 -27.00 -23.52 2.72
CA ALA A 56 -26.30 -22.36 3.21
C ALA A 56 -25.47 -22.93 4.37
N GLN A 57 -24.17 -23.04 4.15
CA GLN A 57 -23.25 -23.43 5.19
C GLN A 57 -23.43 -22.28 6.17
N ASP A 58 -24.09 -22.56 7.28
CA ASP A 58 -24.24 -21.63 8.37
C ASP A 58 -22.87 -21.02 8.57
N ASP A 59 -22.80 -19.72 8.42
CA ASP A 59 -21.66 -18.88 8.71
C ASP A 59 -21.47 -18.92 10.25
N GLN A 60 -21.20 -20.09 10.77
CA GLN A 60 -20.72 -20.35 12.13
C GLN A 60 -19.26 -19.98 12.17
N SER A 61 -19.00 -18.68 11.85
CA SER A 61 -17.80 -18.09 12.41
C SER A 61 -17.91 -18.31 13.92
N ASN A 62 -17.03 -19.17 14.44
CA ASN A 62 -16.90 -19.41 15.85
C ASN A 62 -17.01 -18.05 16.57
N GLU A 63 -17.72 -17.99 17.67
CA GLU A 63 -17.99 -16.74 18.40
C GLU A 63 -16.68 -15.98 18.71
N VAL A 64 -15.58 -16.70 18.96
CA VAL A 64 -14.26 -16.14 19.17
C VAL A 64 -13.75 -15.44 17.91
N SER A 65 -13.93 -16.05 16.75
CA SER A 65 -13.52 -15.47 15.45
C SER A 65 -14.30 -14.19 15.15
N ARG A 66 -15.61 -14.21 15.37
CA ARG A 66 -16.46 -13.04 15.18
C ARG A 66 -16.04 -11.89 16.11
N ALA A 67 -15.85 -12.17 17.39
CA ALA A 67 -15.45 -11.16 18.37
C ALA A 67 -14.09 -10.52 18.01
N ALA A 68 -13.11 -11.33 17.59
CA ALA A 68 -11.80 -10.84 17.17
C ALA A 68 -11.89 -9.95 15.90
N ILE A 69 -12.72 -10.33 14.93
CA ILE A 69 -12.97 -9.52 13.71
C ILE A 69 -13.62 -8.19 14.08
N GLU A 70 -14.67 -8.20 14.92
CA GLU A 70 -15.37 -6.99 15.35
C GLU A 70 -14.43 -6.06 16.13
N ASN A 71 -13.59 -6.61 17.02
CA ASN A 71 -12.61 -5.81 17.76
C ASN A 71 -11.54 -5.22 16.88
N PHE A 72 -11.01 -5.97 15.90
CA PHE A 72 -10.08 -5.41 14.90
C PHE A 72 -10.68 -4.16 14.23
N TRP A 73 -11.91 -4.22 13.74
CA TRP A 73 -12.55 -3.08 13.09
C TRP A 73 -12.82 -1.94 14.06
N THR A 74 -13.15 -2.23 15.31
CA THR A 74 -13.33 -1.22 16.37
C THR A 74 -12.04 -0.44 16.59
N ILE A 75 -10.91 -1.14 16.74
CA ILE A 75 -9.57 -0.55 16.92
C ILE A 75 -9.16 0.25 15.67
N TYR A 76 -9.35 -0.33 14.50
CA TYR A 76 -8.91 0.28 13.24
C TYR A 76 -9.71 1.54 12.90
N HIS A 77 -11.05 1.47 12.91
CA HIS A 77 -11.92 2.63 12.70
C HIS A 77 -11.83 3.64 13.84
N GLY A 78 -11.59 3.17 15.04
CA GLY A 78 -11.32 4.00 16.22
C GLY A 78 -10.00 4.77 16.15
N ASN A 79 -9.20 4.58 15.08
CA ASN A 79 -7.89 5.22 14.92
C ASN A 79 -6.94 4.91 16.09
N ASP A 80 -7.14 3.77 16.75
CA ASP A 80 -6.42 3.35 17.94
C ASP A 80 -5.18 2.54 17.59
N TYR A 81 -4.11 3.24 17.18
CA TYR A 81 -2.83 2.61 16.85
C TYR A 81 -2.23 1.83 18.04
N ALA A 82 -2.44 2.29 19.27
CA ALA A 82 -1.95 1.62 20.48
C ALA A 82 -2.71 0.32 20.79
N GLY A 83 -3.89 0.12 20.22
CA GLY A 83 -4.67 -1.11 20.30
C GLY A 83 -4.20 -2.24 19.38
N ILE A 84 -3.26 -1.99 18.45
CA ILE A 84 -2.76 -3.01 17.52
C ILE A 84 -2.31 -4.30 18.23
N PRO A 85 -1.50 -4.27 19.31
CA PRO A 85 -1.07 -5.50 19.98
C PRO A 85 -2.23 -6.30 20.57
N GLU A 86 -3.32 -5.64 20.96
CA GLU A 86 -4.53 -6.29 21.42
C GLU A 86 -5.24 -7.00 20.27
N ALA A 87 -5.46 -6.31 19.15
CA ALA A 87 -6.07 -6.91 17.97
C ALA A 87 -5.27 -8.12 17.48
N GLN A 88 -3.93 -8.04 17.46
CA GLN A 88 -3.06 -9.17 17.09
C GLN A 88 -3.28 -10.37 17.99
N ARG A 89 -3.22 -10.19 19.30
CA ARG A 89 -3.42 -11.28 20.29
C ARG A 89 -4.79 -11.96 20.14
N GLU A 90 -5.84 -11.19 19.90
CA GLU A 90 -7.19 -11.74 19.74
C GLU A 90 -7.35 -12.50 18.42
N LEU A 91 -6.80 -11.97 17.33
CA LEU A 91 -6.79 -12.65 16.04
C LEU A 91 -5.97 -13.94 16.10
N GLU A 92 -4.81 -13.95 16.77
CA GLU A 92 -4.01 -15.16 16.99
C GLU A 92 -4.77 -16.21 17.81
N THR A 93 -5.50 -15.78 18.84
CA THR A 93 -6.36 -16.68 19.64
C THR A 93 -7.49 -17.25 18.79
N ALA A 94 -8.10 -16.43 17.95
CA ALA A 94 -9.16 -16.86 17.04
C ALA A 94 -8.63 -17.86 16.01
N ILE A 95 -7.44 -17.67 15.46
CA ILE A 95 -6.78 -18.62 14.54
C ILE A 95 -6.55 -19.98 15.20
N GLN A 96 -6.23 -20.02 16.49
CA GLN A 96 -6.08 -21.31 17.20
C GLN A 96 -7.40 -22.10 17.26
N SER A 97 -8.53 -21.41 17.35
CA SER A 97 -9.85 -22.04 17.40
C SER A 97 -10.47 -22.28 16.03
N ASP A 98 -10.07 -21.50 15.01
CA ASP A 98 -10.59 -21.57 13.64
C ASP A 98 -9.44 -21.42 12.62
N PRO A 99 -8.54 -22.41 12.51
CA PRO A 99 -7.30 -22.31 11.75
C PRO A 99 -7.50 -22.30 10.22
N ASN A 100 -8.71 -22.52 9.74
CA ASN A 100 -9.03 -22.54 8.31
C ASN A 100 -9.80 -21.29 7.85
N ASN A 101 -9.95 -20.29 8.72
CA ASN A 101 -10.64 -19.04 8.39
C ASN A 101 -9.68 -18.05 7.74
N PRO A 102 -9.76 -17.81 6.43
CA PRO A 102 -8.84 -16.91 5.73
C PRO A 102 -8.95 -15.45 6.20
N THR A 103 -10.13 -15.03 6.66
CA THR A 103 -10.35 -13.65 7.15
C THR A 103 -9.45 -13.34 8.34
N LEU A 104 -9.26 -14.27 9.26
CA LEU A 104 -8.43 -14.05 10.45
C LEU A 104 -6.96 -13.80 10.06
N TYR A 105 -6.44 -14.58 9.11
CA TYR A 105 -5.07 -14.38 8.61
C TYR A 105 -4.93 -13.07 7.85
N ALA A 106 -5.94 -12.71 7.04
CA ALA A 106 -5.93 -11.45 6.32
C ALA A 106 -5.93 -10.25 7.27
N LEU A 107 -6.76 -10.26 8.31
CA LEU A 107 -6.81 -9.18 9.29
C LEU A 107 -5.57 -9.14 10.19
N LEU A 108 -5.02 -10.28 10.59
CA LEU A 108 -3.75 -10.33 11.30
C LEU A 108 -2.61 -9.77 10.43
N GLY A 109 -2.57 -10.11 9.14
CA GLY A 109 -1.63 -9.49 8.18
C GLY A 109 -1.82 -7.98 8.08
N ALA A 110 -3.07 -7.52 8.06
CA ALA A 110 -3.39 -6.09 8.03
C ALA A 110 -2.92 -5.34 9.29
N THR A 111 -2.98 -5.96 10.49
CA THR A 111 -2.44 -5.33 11.72
C THR A 111 -0.94 -5.12 11.65
N HIS A 112 -0.18 -6.13 11.18
CA HIS A 112 1.27 -6.02 10.99
C HIS A 112 1.62 -4.96 9.93
N PHE A 113 0.89 -4.93 8.82
CA PHE A 113 1.07 -3.92 7.78
C PHE A 113 0.75 -2.52 8.29
N TRP A 114 -0.34 -2.34 9.04
CA TRP A 114 -0.70 -1.07 9.64
C TRP A 114 0.32 -0.62 10.69
N HIS A 115 0.80 -1.53 11.53
CA HIS A 115 1.82 -1.24 12.53
C HIS A 115 3.07 -0.60 11.92
N VAL A 116 3.56 -1.16 10.81
CA VAL A 116 4.71 -0.58 10.10
C VAL A 116 4.33 0.66 9.31
N GLY A 117 3.23 0.63 8.58
CA GLY A 117 2.81 1.73 7.70
C GLY A 117 2.59 3.06 8.44
N GLU A 118 2.29 3.00 9.72
CA GLU A 118 2.06 4.19 10.56
C GLU A 118 2.94 4.23 11.83
N MET A 119 4.06 3.52 11.84
CA MET A 119 4.96 3.43 13.00
C MET A 119 5.51 4.77 13.49
N THR A 120 5.48 5.82 12.65
CA THR A 120 5.85 7.18 13.08
C THR A 120 4.90 7.77 14.14
N ARG A 121 3.75 7.15 14.38
CA ARG A 121 2.82 7.52 15.45
C ARG A 121 3.31 7.11 16.83
N ASP A 122 4.20 6.12 16.89
CA ASP A 122 4.84 5.67 18.13
C ASP A 122 6.36 5.90 18.02
N PRO A 123 6.92 6.85 18.81
CA PRO A 123 8.34 7.10 18.83
C PRO A 123 9.20 5.86 19.19
N ASN A 124 8.65 4.92 19.97
CA ASN A 124 9.35 3.68 20.32
C ASN A 124 9.37 2.73 19.12
N ALA A 125 8.23 2.58 18.42
CA ALA A 125 8.15 1.79 17.19
C ALA A 125 9.09 2.36 16.11
N LEU A 126 9.12 3.67 15.95
CA LEU A 126 10.02 4.34 15.01
C LEU A 126 11.50 4.12 15.34
N ALA A 127 11.86 4.03 16.62
CA ALA A 127 13.23 3.77 17.07
C ALA A 127 13.63 2.30 16.94
N ASP A 128 12.68 1.39 16.90
CA ASP A 128 12.93 -0.05 16.79
C ASP A 128 13.00 -0.50 15.32
N LYS A 129 14.23 -0.57 14.82
CA LYS A 129 14.48 -1.03 13.45
C LYS A 129 14.07 -2.49 13.19
N GLN A 130 13.79 -3.26 14.24
CA GLN A 130 13.40 -4.65 14.10
C GLN A 130 11.91 -4.78 13.73
N ILE A 131 11.08 -3.81 14.10
CA ILE A 131 9.63 -3.83 13.80
C ILE A 131 9.40 -3.99 12.30
N PHE A 132 10.01 -3.13 11.48
CA PHE A 132 9.85 -3.24 10.02
C PHE A 132 10.34 -4.60 9.50
N ALA A 133 11.53 -5.01 9.93
CA ALA A 133 12.15 -6.26 9.49
C ALA A 133 11.37 -7.52 9.89
N GLN A 134 10.55 -7.45 10.93
CA GLN A 134 9.70 -8.55 11.40
C GLN A 134 8.29 -8.47 10.83
N ASP A 135 7.64 -7.34 10.92
CA ASP A 135 6.22 -7.20 10.61
C ASP A 135 5.92 -7.26 9.10
N MET A 136 6.76 -6.69 8.24
CA MET A 136 6.49 -6.76 6.80
C MET A 136 6.58 -8.18 6.24
N PRO A 137 7.60 -9.00 6.52
CA PRO A 137 7.60 -10.40 6.11
C PRO A 137 6.47 -11.22 6.74
N THR A 138 6.12 -10.92 8.01
CA THR A 138 5.01 -11.57 8.71
C THR A 138 3.68 -11.26 8.02
N ALA A 139 3.43 -9.98 7.70
CA ALA A 139 2.24 -9.58 6.95
C ALA A 139 2.15 -10.30 5.59
N ALA A 140 3.26 -10.34 4.84
CA ALA A 140 3.31 -11.03 3.55
C ALA A 140 2.99 -12.53 3.69
N ALA A 141 3.54 -13.22 4.71
CA ALA A 141 3.27 -14.63 4.98
C ALA A 141 1.80 -14.89 5.36
N LEU A 142 1.20 -13.98 6.14
CA LEU A 142 -0.19 -14.07 6.56
C LEU A 142 -1.15 -13.82 5.38
N PHE A 143 -0.87 -12.84 4.52
CA PHE A 143 -1.66 -12.62 3.29
C PHE A 143 -1.53 -13.80 2.33
N GLN A 144 -0.35 -14.39 2.18
CA GLN A 144 -0.18 -15.63 1.39
C GLN A 144 -1.00 -16.77 1.99
N LYS A 145 -0.97 -16.93 3.32
CA LYS A 145 -1.75 -17.98 3.99
C LYS A 145 -3.26 -17.76 3.81
N ALA A 146 -3.73 -16.51 3.88
CA ALA A 146 -5.13 -16.19 3.62
C ALA A 146 -5.53 -16.57 2.17
N LEU A 147 -4.71 -16.23 1.17
CA LEU A 147 -4.92 -16.59 -0.23
C LEU A 147 -4.96 -18.11 -0.42
N ASP A 148 -4.02 -18.83 0.18
CA ASP A 148 -3.96 -20.29 0.07
C ASP A 148 -5.22 -20.93 0.65
N LEU A 149 -5.72 -20.44 1.78
CA LEU A 149 -6.94 -20.95 2.40
C LEU A 149 -8.18 -20.59 1.59
N ASP A 150 -8.27 -19.38 1.06
CA ASP A 150 -9.42 -18.93 0.26
C ASP A 150 -9.54 -19.71 -1.04
N TYR A 151 -8.44 -19.96 -1.73
CA TYR A 151 -8.39 -20.78 -2.93
C TYR A 151 -9.00 -22.19 -2.72
N TYR A 152 -8.75 -22.79 -1.55
CA TYR A 152 -9.25 -24.13 -1.24
C TYR A 152 -10.67 -24.14 -0.66
N THR A 153 -11.07 -23.08 0.04
CA THR A 153 -12.35 -23.04 0.76
C THR A 153 -13.48 -22.41 -0.05
N GLN A 154 -13.16 -21.60 -1.06
CA GLN A 154 -14.12 -20.81 -1.85
C GLN A 154 -15.04 -19.95 -0.95
N HIS A 155 -14.54 -19.54 0.21
CA HIS A 155 -15.28 -18.66 1.11
C HIS A 155 -15.00 -17.20 0.79
N PRO A 156 -16.03 -16.35 0.68
CA PRO A 156 -15.79 -14.93 0.61
C PRO A 156 -15.07 -14.51 1.90
N ILE A 157 -13.92 -13.86 1.76
CA ILE A 157 -13.15 -13.33 2.88
C ILE A 157 -13.88 -12.09 3.40
N GLY A 158 -14.97 -12.26 4.12
CA GLY A 158 -15.68 -11.22 4.84
C GLY A 158 -15.56 -9.82 4.24
N TYR A 159 -14.84 -8.95 4.93
CA TYR A 159 -14.62 -7.56 4.51
C TYR A 159 -13.42 -7.38 3.56
N ILE A 160 -12.51 -8.34 3.48
CA ILE A 160 -11.39 -8.34 2.53
C ILE A 160 -11.75 -9.33 1.44
N ASN A 161 -12.01 -8.82 0.26
CA ASN A 161 -12.33 -9.60 -0.92
C ASN A 161 -11.05 -10.30 -1.42
N ASP A 162 -11.16 -11.52 -1.96
CA ASP A 162 -10.06 -12.28 -2.58
C ASP A 162 -9.23 -11.42 -3.54
N ASP A 163 -9.91 -10.55 -4.30
CA ASP A 163 -9.28 -9.65 -5.25
C ASP A 163 -8.38 -8.56 -4.62
N HIS A 164 -8.50 -8.30 -3.30
CA HIS A 164 -7.66 -7.34 -2.57
C HIS A 164 -6.37 -7.97 -2.06
N LEU A 165 -6.41 -9.23 -1.66
CA LEU A 165 -5.28 -9.93 -1.02
C LEU A 165 -4.00 -9.96 -1.87
N PRO A 166 -4.05 -10.21 -3.19
CA PRO A 166 -2.86 -10.16 -4.02
C PRO A 166 -2.17 -8.79 -3.97
N GLY A 167 -2.96 -7.70 -3.90
CA GLY A 167 -2.41 -6.35 -3.76
C GLY A 167 -1.67 -6.15 -2.43
N TYR A 168 -2.24 -6.60 -1.32
CA TYR A 168 -1.58 -6.54 -0.01
C TYR A 168 -0.33 -7.44 0.05
N LEU A 169 -0.38 -8.62 -0.54
CA LEU A 169 0.80 -9.48 -0.66
C LEU A 169 1.90 -8.81 -1.49
N GLY A 170 1.53 -8.19 -2.61
CA GLY A 170 2.47 -7.50 -3.48
C GLY A 170 3.17 -6.35 -2.77
N ILE A 171 2.41 -5.43 -2.15
CA ILE A 171 2.97 -4.26 -1.45
C ILE A 171 3.88 -4.67 -0.28
N THR A 172 3.47 -5.64 0.54
CA THR A 172 4.30 -6.11 1.66
C THR A 172 5.57 -6.83 1.17
N THR A 173 5.51 -7.51 0.02
CA THR A 173 6.68 -8.14 -0.61
C THR A 173 7.64 -7.09 -1.16
N VAL A 174 7.14 -6.02 -1.83
CA VAL A 174 7.98 -4.90 -2.31
C VAL A 174 8.68 -4.22 -1.13
N HIS A 175 7.94 -3.83 -0.11
CA HIS A 175 8.53 -3.15 1.05
C HIS A 175 9.56 -4.02 1.78
N THR A 176 9.31 -5.33 1.92
CA THR A 176 10.30 -6.27 2.44
C THR A 176 11.58 -6.27 1.57
N GLY A 177 11.40 -6.26 0.25
CA GLY A 177 12.52 -6.20 -0.69
C GLY A 177 13.30 -4.89 -0.60
N GLN A 178 12.61 -3.76 -0.44
CA GLN A 178 13.22 -2.43 -0.26
C GLN A 178 14.05 -2.37 1.03
N GLU A 179 13.51 -2.85 2.15
CA GLU A 179 14.23 -2.88 3.44
C GLU A 179 15.50 -3.73 3.36
N TYR A 180 15.43 -4.91 2.78
CA TYR A 180 16.57 -5.80 2.62
C TYR A 180 17.45 -5.48 1.40
N GLN A 181 17.14 -4.42 0.64
CA GLN A 181 17.82 -4.08 -0.62
C GLN A 181 17.86 -5.27 -1.59
N ASN A 182 16.82 -6.09 -1.60
CA ASN A 182 16.70 -7.30 -2.39
C ASN A 182 15.89 -7.06 -3.67
N GLN A 183 16.58 -6.77 -4.76
CA GLN A 183 15.96 -6.48 -6.06
C GLN A 183 15.10 -7.64 -6.59
N SER A 184 15.46 -8.89 -6.31
CA SER A 184 14.66 -10.05 -6.73
C SER A 184 13.32 -10.10 -5.99
N LEU A 185 13.31 -9.71 -4.72
CA LEU A 185 12.08 -9.66 -3.94
C LEU A 185 11.20 -8.48 -4.34
N ILE A 186 11.80 -7.32 -4.64
CA ILE A 186 11.08 -6.17 -5.21
C ILE A 186 10.40 -6.59 -6.53
N ALA A 187 11.16 -7.15 -7.48
CA ALA A 187 10.62 -7.58 -8.76
C ALA A 187 9.53 -8.66 -8.62
N LYS A 188 9.65 -9.56 -7.62
CA LYS A 188 8.59 -10.52 -7.29
C LYS A 188 7.32 -9.81 -6.82
N GLY A 189 7.45 -8.83 -5.93
CA GLY A 189 6.33 -8.06 -5.41
C GLY A 189 5.65 -7.26 -6.51
N ASP A 190 6.43 -6.64 -7.40
CA ASP A 190 5.90 -5.92 -8.57
C ASP A 190 5.11 -6.83 -9.51
N GLY A 191 5.61 -8.05 -9.78
CA GLY A 191 4.88 -9.04 -10.57
C GLY A 191 3.55 -9.46 -9.92
N ILE A 192 3.50 -9.55 -8.58
CA ILE A 192 2.25 -9.79 -7.85
C ILE A 192 1.30 -8.60 -7.97
N LEU A 193 1.82 -7.36 -7.87
CA LEU A 193 1.03 -6.13 -8.06
C LEU A 193 0.50 -6.00 -9.48
N ASP A 194 1.28 -6.37 -10.51
CA ASP A 194 0.82 -6.42 -11.90
C ASP A 194 -0.39 -7.34 -12.05
N PHE A 195 -0.30 -8.54 -11.48
CA PHE A 195 -1.41 -9.48 -11.47
C PHE A 195 -2.62 -8.92 -10.70
N ALA A 196 -2.41 -8.35 -9.53
CA ALA A 196 -3.47 -7.78 -8.71
C ALA A 196 -4.20 -6.64 -9.43
N VAL A 197 -3.45 -5.73 -10.08
CA VAL A 197 -4.02 -4.63 -10.89
C VAL A 197 -4.80 -5.18 -12.08
N TYR A 198 -4.28 -6.20 -12.77
CA TYR A 198 -5.03 -6.84 -13.85
C TYR A 198 -6.36 -7.45 -13.37
N GLN A 199 -6.36 -8.08 -12.21
CA GLN A 199 -7.56 -8.70 -11.63
C GLN A 199 -8.57 -7.67 -11.13
N PHE A 200 -8.11 -6.61 -10.45
CA PHE A 200 -8.97 -5.62 -9.81
C PHE A 200 -8.34 -4.21 -9.83
N PRO A 201 -8.32 -3.53 -11.00
CA PRO A 201 -7.67 -2.23 -11.15
C PRO A 201 -8.29 -1.13 -10.29
N GLU A 202 -9.59 -1.18 -10.02
CA GLU A 202 -10.30 -0.15 -9.23
C GLU A 202 -9.75 -0.01 -7.80
N PHE A 203 -9.14 -1.07 -7.26
CA PHE A 203 -8.54 -1.07 -5.94
C PHE A 203 -7.01 -1.20 -5.99
N ASN A 204 -6.48 -2.16 -6.74
CA ASN A 204 -5.07 -2.53 -6.63
C ASN A 204 -4.09 -1.52 -7.25
N ASN A 205 -4.58 -0.57 -8.05
CA ASN A 205 -3.77 0.58 -8.45
C ASN A 205 -3.35 1.44 -7.24
N LEU A 206 -4.17 1.51 -6.18
CA LEU A 206 -3.79 2.15 -4.92
C LEU A 206 -2.66 1.39 -4.22
N ASN A 207 -2.70 0.05 -4.24
CA ASN A 207 -1.63 -0.78 -3.67
C ASN A 207 -0.30 -0.61 -4.42
N ARG A 208 -0.34 -0.50 -5.76
CA ARG A 208 0.87 -0.19 -6.55
C ARG A 208 1.42 1.18 -6.20
N TRP A 209 0.58 2.19 -6.08
CA TRP A 209 0.99 3.50 -5.58
C TRP A 209 1.66 3.39 -4.21
N ALA A 210 1.02 2.73 -3.26
CA ALA A 210 1.53 2.61 -1.90
C ALA A 210 2.88 1.88 -1.82
N ALA A 211 3.16 0.94 -2.74
CA ALA A 211 4.43 0.22 -2.80
C ALA A 211 5.62 1.11 -3.17
N HIS A 212 5.40 2.20 -3.92
CA HIS A 212 6.46 3.05 -4.50
C HIS A 212 6.30 4.54 -4.17
N LEU A 213 5.38 4.90 -3.28
CA LEU A 213 5.13 6.30 -2.93
C LEU A 213 6.36 6.99 -2.31
N ASP A 214 7.24 6.24 -1.68
CA ASP A 214 8.46 6.76 -1.06
C ASP A 214 9.67 6.79 -2.01
N ASP A 215 9.59 6.18 -3.18
CA ASP A 215 10.65 6.24 -4.21
C ASP A 215 10.93 7.70 -4.60
N ALA A 216 12.17 7.99 -5.02
CA ALA A 216 12.51 9.34 -5.46
C ALA A 216 11.65 9.76 -6.66
N ARG A 217 11.18 11.02 -6.67
CA ARG A 217 10.19 11.51 -7.64
C ARG A 217 10.62 11.43 -9.10
N ASP A 218 11.92 11.35 -9.37
CA ASP A 218 12.54 11.26 -10.70
C ASP A 218 12.80 9.82 -11.15
N THR A 219 12.43 8.82 -10.33
CA THR A 219 12.50 7.40 -10.72
C THR A 219 11.32 6.99 -11.59
N ALA A 220 11.56 6.01 -12.48
CA ALA A 220 10.49 5.42 -13.29
C ALA A 220 9.41 4.78 -12.39
N THR A 221 9.82 4.08 -11.33
CA THR A 221 8.91 3.40 -10.40
C THR A 221 7.95 4.37 -9.71
N TYR A 222 8.42 5.55 -9.29
CA TYR A 222 7.54 6.58 -8.72
C TYR A 222 6.54 7.11 -9.75
N GLN A 223 7.01 7.40 -10.97
CA GLN A 223 6.13 7.95 -12.02
C GLN A 223 5.08 6.93 -12.46
N GLU A 224 5.44 5.66 -12.59
CA GLU A 224 4.51 4.57 -12.88
C GLU A 224 3.50 4.35 -11.75
N ALA A 225 3.94 4.47 -10.49
CA ALA A 225 3.06 4.38 -9.34
C ALA A 225 2.06 5.55 -9.29
N LEU A 226 2.50 6.78 -9.55
CA LEU A 226 1.61 7.93 -9.64
C LEU A 226 0.60 7.78 -10.80
N ASP A 227 1.05 7.25 -11.95
CA ASP A 227 0.18 6.95 -13.08
C ASP A 227 -0.85 5.86 -12.74
N SER A 228 -0.45 4.88 -11.91
CA SER A 228 -1.38 3.86 -11.40
C SER A 228 -2.54 4.45 -10.61
N LEU A 229 -2.33 5.48 -9.78
CA LEU A 229 -3.45 6.16 -9.10
C LEU A 229 -4.44 6.75 -10.10
N TRP A 230 -3.95 7.37 -11.15
CA TRP A 230 -4.80 7.89 -12.22
C TRP A 230 -5.56 6.78 -12.93
N GLN A 231 -4.90 5.68 -13.24
CA GLN A 231 -5.54 4.50 -13.85
C GLN A 231 -6.62 3.90 -12.94
N GLY A 232 -6.40 3.90 -11.63
CA GLY A 232 -7.42 3.49 -10.66
C GLY A 232 -8.66 4.38 -10.72
N ILE A 233 -8.48 5.70 -10.78
CA ILE A 233 -9.59 6.65 -10.96
C ILE A 233 -10.29 6.41 -12.29
N ASP A 234 -9.55 6.30 -13.39
CA ASP A 234 -10.10 6.04 -14.72
C ASP A 234 -10.93 4.74 -14.75
N ALA A 235 -10.45 3.68 -14.09
CA ALA A 235 -11.18 2.42 -13.95
C ALA A 235 -12.50 2.62 -13.16
N CYS A 236 -12.45 3.43 -12.11
CA CYS A 236 -13.62 3.75 -11.29
C CYS A 236 -14.70 4.50 -12.06
N ILE A 237 -14.32 5.51 -12.82
CA ILE A 237 -15.26 6.35 -13.58
C ILE A 237 -15.59 5.79 -14.96
N GLY A 238 -14.81 4.85 -15.48
CA GLY A 238 -14.99 4.24 -16.80
C GLY A 238 -14.62 5.17 -17.96
N THR A 239 -13.82 6.22 -17.70
CA THR A 239 -13.31 7.18 -18.68
C THR A 239 -12.01 7.79 -18.18
N HIS A 240 -11.34 8.60 -19.00
CA HIS A 240 -10.13 9.30 -18.57
C HIS A 240 -10.47 10.66 -17.98
N ILE A 241 -9.88 10.93 -16.81
CA ILE A 241 -9.92 12.28 -16.24
C ILE A 241 -8.89 13.19 -16.92
N ASP A 242 -9.21 14.47 -17.07
CA ASP A 242 -8.22 15.49 -17.46
C ASP A 242 -7.20 15.69 -16.33
N ARG A 243 -6.02 15.09 -16.47
CA ARG A 243 -4.95 15.13 -15.48
C ARG A 243 -4.31 16.51 -15.32
N ALA A 244 -4.46 17.39 -16.31
CA ALA A 244 -3.96 18.76 -16.23
C ALA A 244 -4.88 19.65 -15.38
N ASN A 245 -6.19 19.38 -15.41
CA ASN A 245 -7.20 20.05 -14.60
C ASN A 245 -8.16 19.00 -14.00
N PRO A 246 -7.74 18.27 -12.96
CA PRO A 246 -8.44 17.10 -12.47
C PRO A 246 -9.65 17.47 -11.57
N ASP A 247 -10.61 18.21 -12.11
CA ASP A 247 -11.90 18.44 -11.46
C ASP A 247 -12.71 17.15 -11.45
N MET A 248 -12.95 16.60 -10.25
CA MET A 248 -13.69 15.35 -10.06
C MET A 248 -15.20 15.51 -10.10
N LYS A 249 -15.71 16.73 -9.96
CA LYS A 249 -17.14 17.00 -9.84
C LYS A 249 -18.00 16.40 -10.98
N PRO A 250 -17.57 16.45 -12.26
CA PRO A 250 -18.36 15.84 -13.35
C PRO A 250 -18.44 14.31 -13.27
N TYR A 251 -17.53 13.66 -12.53
CA TYR A 251 -17.38 12.21 -12.52
C TYR A 251 -17.96 11.54 -11.28
N LEU A 252 -18.32 12.28 -10.23
CA LEU A 252 -18.78 11.71 -8.96
C LEU A 252 -20.00 10.80 -9.11
N GLY A 253 -20.93 11.16 -10.00
CA GLY A 253 -22.13 10.37 -10.28
C GLY A 253 -21.89 9.10 -11.11
N LEU A 254 -20.68 8.89 -11.64
CA LEU A 254 -20.34 7.72 -12.45
C LEU A 254 -19.95 6.51 -11.59
N VAL A 255 -19.61 6.73 -10.32
CA VAL A 255 -19.24 5.69 -9.38
C VAL A 255 -20.44 5.28 -8.55
N THR A 256 -20.66 3.98 -8.43
CA THR A 256 -21.78 3.40 -7.69
C THR A 256 -21.28 2.47 -6.59
N GLY A 257 -22.05 2.34 -5.50
CA GLY A 257 -21.78 1.40 -4.40
C GLY A 257 -22.03 -0.07 -4.76
N VAL A 258 -22.08 -0.42 -6.05
CA VAL A 258 -22.43 -1.76 -6.53
C VAL A 258 -21.27 -2.39 -7.30
N GLY A 259 -21.07 -3.70 -7.11
CA GLY A 259 -20.04 -4.46 -7.78
C GLY A 259 -18.62 -3.96 -7.40
N ARG A 260 -17.67 -4.08 -8.33
CA ARG A 260 -16.26 -3.73 -8.12
C ARG A 260 -16.06 -2.24 -7.85
N LYS A 261 -16.88 -1.38 -8.45
CA LYS A 261 -16.78 0.08 -8.31
C LYS A 261 -17.05 0.58 -6.88
N LYS A 262 -17.67 -0.24 -6.01
CA LYS A 262 -17.81 0.10 -4.59
C LYS A 262 -16.47 0.27 -3.87
N ALA A 263 -15.38 -0.32 -4.39
CA ALA A 263 -14.05 -0.18 -3.84
C ALA A 263 -13.39 1.18 -4.15
N CYS A 264 -13.97 1.99 -5.05
CA CYS A 264 -13.42 3.27 -5.45
C CYS A 264 -13.53 4.30 -4.31
N TRP A 265 -14.49 5.19 -4.39
CA TRP A 265 -14.73 6.22 -3.39
C TRP A 265 -16.16 6.22 -2.85
N TRP A 266 -16.82 5.05 -2.92
CA TRP A 266 -18.12 4.90 -2.35
C TRP A 266 -18.06 4.81 -0.83
N LYS A 267 -18.97 5.52 -0.15
CA LYS A 267 -19.13 5.39 1.31
C LYS A 267 -19.42 3.94 1.66
N GLY A 268 -18.58 3.33 2.45
CA GLY A 268 -18.77 1.98 2.95
C GLY A 268 -18.41 1.89 4.42
N ASP A 269 -18.89 0.84 5.08
CA ASP A 269 -18.58 0.61 6.49
C ASP A 269 -17.08 0.37 6.71
N ILE A 270 -16.37 -0.10 5.68
CA ILE A 270 -14.93 -0.39 5.75
C ILE A 270 -14.08 0.87 5.59
N ALA A 271 -14.40 1.72 4.63
CA ALA A 271 -13.66 2.94 4.31
C ALA A 271 -14.64 4.11 4.14
N PRO A 272 -15.14 4.66 5.24
CA PRO A 272 -16.19 5.70 5.21
C PRO A 272 -15.74 7.00 4.53
N TYR A 273 -14.44 7.23 4.42
CA TYR A 273 -13.83 8.41 3.83
C TYR A 273 -12.88 8.08 2.67
N ALA A 274 -13.23 7.03 1.89
CA ALA A 274 -12.38 6.55 0.80
C ALA A 274 -12.08 7.64 -0.24
N PHE A 275 -13.06 8.50 -0.56
CA PHE A 275 -12.87 9.59 -1.52
C PHE A 275 -11.91 10.65 -0.98
N GLU A 276 -12.13 11.15 0.23
CA GLU A 276 -11.31 12.18 0.87
C GLU A 276 -9.87 11.70 1.06
N GLY A 277 -9.71 10.45 1.52
CA GLY A 277 -8.40 9.83 1.68
C GLY A 277 -7.67 9.66 0.36
N LEU A 278 -8.35 9.24 -0.71
CA LEU A 278 -7.79 9.15 -2.06
C LEU A 278 -7.33 10.53 -2.56
N ILE A 279 -8.18 11.55 -2.40
CA ILE A 279 -7.88 12.94 -2.81
C ILE A 279 -6.64 13.46 -2.08
N LEU A 280 -6.53 13.23 -0.77
CA LEU A 280 -5.37 13.64 0.00
C LEU A 280 -4.08 12.93 -0.47
N ASN A 281 -4.15 11.62 -0.68
CA ASN A 281 -3.01 10.83 -1.15
C ASN A 281 -2.55 11.28 -2.55
N LEU A 282 -3.48 11.41 -3.48
CA LEU A 282 -3.14 11.84 -4.84
C LEU A 282 -2.64 13.28 -4.88
N GLY A 283 -3.27 14.19 -4.13
CA GLY A 283 -2.80 15.58 -4.01
C GLY A 283 -1.36 15.66 -3.48
N ASN A 284 -1.03 14.87 -2.46
CA ASN A 284 0.33 14.76 -1.93
C ASN A 284 1.31 14.19 -2.97
N GLY A 285 0.90 13.16 -3.71
CA GLY A 285 1.69 12.59 -4.81
C GLY A 285 1.97 13.63 -5.91
N LEU A 286 0.99 14.42 -6.30
CA LEU A 286 1.15 15.49 -7.27
C LEU A 286 2.10 16.59 -6.77
N VAL A 287 2.02 16.96 -5.48
CA VAL A 287 2.98 17.90 -4.87
C VAL A 287 4.39 17.34 -4.95
N LYS A 288 4.61 16.09 -4.56
CA LYS A 288 5.92 15.43 -4.65
C LYS A 288 6.44 15.41 -6.09
N ALA A 289 5.57 15.14 -7.07
CA ALA A 289 5.89 15.18 -8.49
C ALA A 289 6.18 16.61 -9.02
N GLY A 290 5.84 17.66 -8.25
CA GLY A 290 5.97 19.05 -8.69
C GLY A 290 4.80 19.56 -9.54
N GLN A 291 3.70 18.83 -9.61
CA GLN A 291 2.48 19.16 -10.37
C GLN A 291 1.52 20.00 -9.51
N ILE A 292 1.95 21.21 -9.15
CA ILE A 292 1.33 22.03 -8.10
C ILE A 292 -0.09 22.46 -8.46
N ASP A 293 -0.34 22.86 -9.70
CA ASP A 293 -1.67 23.33 -10.10
C ASP A 293 -2.69 22.19 -10.08
N ALA A 294 -2.33 21.01 -10.57
CA ALA A 294 -3.15 19.82 -10.48
C ALA A 294 -3.39 19.39 -9.02
N ALA A 295 -2.36 19.52 -8.16
CA ALA A 295 -2.50 19.23 -6.72
C ALA A 295 -3.53 20.16 -6.03
N ARG A 296 -3.53 21.44 -6.37
CA ARG A 296 -4.51 22.41 -5.83
C ARG A 296 -5.94 22.05 -6.21
N VAL A 297 -6.15 21.72 -7.48
CA VAL A 297 -7.47 21.28 -7.96
C VAL A 297 -7.85 19.99 -7.25
N MET A 298 -6.91 19.04 -7.13
CA MET A 298 -7.17 17.77 -6.45
C MET A 298 -7.58 17.98 -5.00
N TYR A 299 -6.86 18.77 -4.19
CA TYR A 299 -7.26 19.04 -2.80
C TYR A 299 -8.64 19.69 -2.70
N ALA A 300 -8.99 20.57 -3.65
CA ALA A 300 -10.30 21.21 -3.66
C ALA A 300 -11.45 20.20 -3.87
N ASN A 301 -11.20 19.08 -4.57
CA ASN A 301 -12.21 18.06 -4.82
C ASN A 301 -12.72 17.37 -3.55
N ALA A 302 -11.94 17.31 -2.46
CA ALA A 302 -12.37 16.66 -1.23
C ALA A 302 -13.71 17.25 -0.71
N ARG A 303 -13.94 18.55 -0.93
CA ARG A 303 -15.17 19.24 -0.53
C ARG A 303 -16.42 18.79 -1.30
N ASN A 304 -16.26 18.00 -2.36
CA ASN A 304 -17.38 17.45 -3.09
C ASN A 304 -17.95 16.18 -2.42
N ALA A 305 -17.26 15.64 -1.40
CA ALA A 305 -17.78 14.51 -0.64
C ALA A 305 -18.85 14.96 0.35
N ASP A 306 -19.94 14.19 0.45
CA ASP A 306 -21.07 14.51 1.33
C ASP A 306 -20.69 14.51 2.83
N ASN A 307 -19.67 13.73 3.21
CA ASN A 307 -19.19 13.59 4.59
C ASN A 307 -17.88 14.35 4.87
N TYR A 308 -17.47 15.25 3.97
CA TYR A 308 -16.26 16.06 4.14
C TYR A 308 -16.21 16.79 5.49
N GLU A 309 -17.34 17.35 5.94
CA GLU A 309 -17.42 18.09 7.20
C GLU A 309 -17.19 17.24 8.45
N THR A 310 -17.43 15.93 8.36
CA THR A 310 -17.22 14.97 9.46
C THR A 310 -15.92 14.20 9.34
N TRP A 311 -15.17 14.40 8.26
CA TRP A 311 -13.92 13.68 8.03
C TRP A 311 -12.85 14.05 9.07
N PRO A 312 -12.30 13.09 9.83
CA PRO A 312 -11.35 13.37 10.91
C PRO A 312 -10.08 14.08 10.47
N TYR A 313 -9.69 13.91 9.19
CA TYR A 313 -8.46 14.50 8.63
C TYR A 313 -8.69 15.73 7.74
N ARG A 314 -9.89 16.30 7.77
CA ARG A 314 -10.21 17.53 7.03
C ARG A 314 -9.21 18.66 7.31
N SER A 315 -8.92 18.92 8.58
CA SER A 315 -7.97 19.96 8.97
C SER A 315 -6.55 19.71 8.46
N VAL A 316 -6.14 18.46 8.33
CA VAL A 316 -4.84 18.06 7.74
C VAL A 316 -4.79 18.48 6.28
N LEU A 317 -5.82 18.11 5.50
CA LEU A 317 -5.90 18.48 4.09
C LEU A 317 -5.94 20.02 3.93
N GLU A 318 -6.78 20.71 4.70
CA GLU A 318 -6.91 22.19 4.63
C GLU A 318 -5.59 22.88 4.97
N SER A 319 -4.87 22.40 5.99
CA SER A 319 -3.54 22.92 6.35
C SER A 319 -2.51 22.72 5.23
N ILE A 320 -2.49 21.54 4.62
CA ILE A 320 -1.60 21.25 3.49
C ILE A 320 -1.96 22.12 2.29
N ALA A 321 -3.22 22.20 1.93
CA ALA A 321 -3.69 22.99 0.78
C ALA A 321 -3.41 24.50 0.94
N ALA A 322 -3.43 25.01 2.18
CA ALA A 322 -3.11 26.41 2.52
C ALA A 322 -1.60 26.69 2.61
N SER A 323 -0.75 25.65 2.66
CA SER A 323 0.71 25.80 2.77
C SER A 323 1.35 26.22 1.44
N ASP A 324 2.63 26.62 1.50
CA ASP A 324 3.43 26.81 0.28
C ASP A 324 3.75 25.46 -0.37
N LEU A 325 2.92 25.03 -1.30
CA LEU A 325 3.08 23.76 -2.02
C LEU A 325 4.36 23.74 -2.86
N ASN A 326 4.86 24.89 -3.36
CA ASN A 326 6.12 24.93 -4.09
C ASN A 326 7.30 24.63 -3.15
N ALA A 327 7.32 25.25 -1.96
CA ALA A 327 8.33 24.96 -0.95
C ALA A 327 8.26 23.50 -0.49
N ARG A 328 7.06 22.94 -0.36
CA ARG A 328 6.87 21.52 -0.04
C ARG A 328 7.41 20.62 -1.17
N ALA A 329 7.09 20.89 -2.42
CA ALA A 329 7.59 20.14 -3.58
C ALA A 329 9.12 20.19 -3.71
N ALA A 330 9.73 21.34 -3.36
CA ALA A 330 11.16 21.52 -3.39
C ALA A 330 11.91 20.54 -2.47
N GLN A 331 11.28 20.09 -1.38
CA GLN A 331 11.87 19.11 -0.44
C GLN A 331 12.08 17.74 -1.08
N TYR A 332 11.32 17.41 -2.12
CA TYR A 332 11.42 16.15 -2.86
C TYR A 332 12.23 16.28 -4.17
N ALA A 333 12.80 17.47 -4.45
CA ALA A 333 13.61 17.65 -5.64
C ALA A 333 14.86 16.76 -5.56
N PRO A 334 15.37 16.25 -6.70
CA PRO A 334 16.59 15.45 -6.72
C PRO A 334 17.75 16.22 -6.03
N GLY A 335 18.35 15.57 -5.03
CA GLY A 335 19.46 16.16 -4.26
C GLY A 335 19.07 17.24 -3.24
N ALA A 336 17.78 17.56 -3.05
CA ALA A 336 17.33 18.58 -2.08
C ALA A 336 17.64 18.16 -0.63
N THR A 337 17.41 16.90 -0.31
CA THR A 337 17.72 16.32 1.01
C THR A 337 17.99 14.82 0.86
N LYS A 338 18.81 14.27 1.78
CA LYS A 338 19.03 12.82 1.83
C LYS A 338 17.81 12.06 2.36
N ASN A 339 17.04 12.71 3.24
CA ASN A 339 15.84 12.13 3.85
C ASN A 339 14.69 13.11 3.66
N PRO A 340 13.97 13.05 2.54
CA PRO A 340 12.78 13.88 2.37
C PRO A 340 11.75 13.51 3.46
N PRO A 341 10.92 14.47 3.88
CA PRO A 341 9.87 14.19 4.85
C PRO A 341 8.91 13.15 4.27
N PRO A 342 8.23 12.35 5.12
CA PRO A 342 7.18 11.46 4.67
C PRO A 342 6.15 12.20 3.81
N LEU A 343 5.72 11.57 2.73
CA LEU A 343 4.75 12.18 1.81
C LEU A 343 3.43 12.50 2.53
N ASN A 344 2.96 11.57 3.34
CA ASN A 344 1.80 11.72 4.20
C ASN A 344 2.23 12.12 5.61
N VAL A 345 1.52 13.06 6.23
CA VAL A 345 1.83 13.56 7.57
C VAL A 345 0.90 12.88 8.57
N PRO A 346 1.44 12.29 9.57
CA PRO A 346 2.69 11.55 9.81
C PRO A 346 2.55 10.08 9.40
N ASN A 347 2.74 9.71 8.17
CA ASN A 347 2.60 8.35 7.60
C ASN A 347 1.23 7.66 7.85
N ARG A 348 0.15 8.44 7.94
CA ARG A 348 -1.19 7.94 8.29
C ARG A 348 -2.05 7.62 7.07
N SER A 349 -1.48 7.08 6.00
CA SER A 349 -2.20 6.86 4.75
C SER A 349 -3.41 5.92 4.86
N CYS A 350 -3.33 4.90 5.71
CA CYS A 350 -4.43 3.95 5.91
C CYS A 350 -5.65 4.61 6.56
N VAL A 351 -5.42 5.31 7.68
CA VAL A 351 -6.51 5.90 8.46
C VAL A 351 -7.17 7.10 7.78
N TYR A 352 -6.57 7.69 6.76
CA TYR A 352 -7.23 8.76 5.98
C TYR A 352 -8.56 8.31 5.37
N CYS A 353 -8.64 7.04 4.97
CA CYS A 353 -9.86 6.45 4.41
C CYS A 353 -10.72 5.77 5.47
N HIS A 354 -10.10 5.21 6.51
CA HIS A 354 -10.74 4.24 7.40
C HIS A 354 -11.14 4.79 8.76
N ALA A 355 -10.44 5.78 9.32
CA ALA A 355 -10.76 6.29 10.65
C ALA A 355 -12.08 7.06 10.68
N THR A 356 -12.93 6.74 11.66
CA THR A 356 -14.21 7.42 11.90
C THR A 356 -14.12 8.50 12.96
N VAL A 357 -13.03 8.50 13.71
CA VAL A 357 -12.77 9.47 14.80
C VAL A 357 -11.36 10.04 14.66
N PRO A 358 -11.10 11.26 15.16
CA PRO A 358 -9.75 11.77 15.30
C PRO A 358 -8.91 10.85 16.19
N GLU A 359 -7.59 10.90 16.03
CA GLU A 359 -6.69 10.17 16.90
C GLU A 359 -6.97 10.48 18.38
N PRO A 360 -7.13 9.46 19.25
CA PRO A 360 -7.33 9.67 20.67
C PRO A 360 -6.15 10.44 21.28
N ALA A 361 -6.41 11.57 21.92
CA ALA A 361 -5.38 12.39 22.57
C ALA A 361 -4.64 11.64 23.71
N SER A 362 -5.20 10.54 24.21
CA SER A 362 -4.69 9.76 25.33
C SER A 362 -3.51 8.85 25.01
N HIS A 363 -3.19 8.64 23.74
CA HIS A 363 -2.12 7.71 23.34
C HIS A 363 -0.74 8.35 23.19
N TYR A 364 -0.65 9.67 23.24
CA TYR A 364 0.62 10.34 23.44
C TYR A 364 1.00 10.26 24.93
N ARG A 365 1.47 9.11 25.38
CA ARG A 365 2.21 9.05 26.63
C ARG A 365 3.60 9.62 26.34
N PRO A 366 3.96 10.80 26.87
CA PRO A 366 5.34 11.22 26.84
C PRO A 366 6.16 10.10 27.48
N THR A 367 7.18 9.64 26.77
CA THR A 367 8.12 8.63 27.24
C THR A 367 8.40 8.86 28.69
N ARG A 368 8.05 7.88 29.52
CA ARG A 368 8.48 7.84 30.92
C ARG A 368 10.00 7.97 30.85
N GLU A 369 10.53 9.10 31.31
CA GLU A 369 11.96 9.33 31.44
C GLU A 369 12.56 8.07 32.01
N LEU A 370 13.37 7.40 31.23
CA LEU A 370 14.27 6.39 31.74
C LEU A 370 15.22 7.15 32.66
N ARG A 371 14.90 7.17 33.95
CA ARG A 371 15.85 7.65 34.95
C ARG A 371 17.06 6.76 34.92
N PRO A 372 18.25 7.36 35.05
CA PRO A 372 19.55 6.69 34.94
C PRO A 372 19.74 5.57 35.97
#